data_2188fb8794e1204142fc7d241aa8f0cf
#
_entry.id   2188fb8794e1204142fc7d241aa8f0cf
#
_cell.length_a   1.000
_cell.length_b   1.000
_cell.length_c   1.000
_cell.angle_alpha   90.00
_cell.angle_beta   90.00
_cell.angle_gamma   90.00
#
_symmetry.space_group_name_H-M   'P 1'
#
loop_
_entity.id
_entity.type
_entity.pdbx_description
1 polymer ?
#
loop_
_entity_poly.entity_id
_entity_poly.type
_entity_poly.pdbx_seq_one_letter_code
_entity_poly.pdbx_strand_id
1 'polypeptide(L)'
;MRWYFDFLSPFSYLHWQKVKVLREAHAVEPVPVVFGAILSAHGQKGPAEIPGKREFTYRHVLWQARAEGVPLQFPPSHPFNPLGALRACIAAGGSAEAVDAIFDWIWRDGRAVDTDEAIAPLLARLGIGPEALSSGSVKAALRANTDAAIAAGVFGVPTLQIGDALFWGNDAHPFALAALHDATVLDDADMQRVSGLPIGISRQA
;
A
#
# COMPACT_ATOMS: atom_id res chain seq x y z
N MET A 1 -1.76 -14.82 4.78
CA MET A 1 -1.23 -13.45 4.98
C MET A 1 -2.05 -12.47 4.17
N ARG A 2 -2.08 -11.20 4.57
CA ARG A 2 -2.70 -10.10 3.80
C ARG A 2 -1.69 -9.00 3.57
N TRP A 3 -1.73 -8.39 2.38
CA TRP A 3 -0.89 -7.26 2.05
C TRP A 3 -1.75 -6.06 1.70
N TYR A 4 -1.78 -5.08 2.60
CA TYR A 4 -2.57 -3.86 2.47
C TYR A 4 -1.77 -2.79 1.73
N PHE A 5 -2.37 -2.20 0.70
CA PHE A 5 -1.71 -1.23 -0.15
C PHE A 5 -2.67 -0.21 -0.75
N ASP A 6 -2.10 0.91 -1.18
CA ASP A 6 -2.77 1.89 -2.04
C ASP A 6 -1.83 2.23 -3.20
N PHE A 7 -2.38 2.36 -4.40
CA PHE A 7 -1.61 2.75 -5.59
C PHE A 7 -1.02 4.15 -5.49
N LEU A 8 -1.54 5.01 -4.59
CA LEU A 8 -0.95 6.30 -4.27
C LEU A 8 0.46 6.19 -3.70
N SER A 9 0.79 5.08 -3.02
CA SER A 9 2.04 4.92 -2.30
C SER A 9 3.16 4.36 -3.18
N PRO A 10 4.24 5.11 -3.45
CA PRO A 10 5.41 4.58 -4.15
C PRO A 10 6.13 3.49 -3.36
N PHE A 11 6.05 3.51 -2.02
CA PHE A 11 6.57 2.41 -1.20
C PHE A 11 5.77 1.13 -1.37
N SER A 12 4.45 1.23 -1.63
CA SER A 12 3.65 0.05 -2.00
C SER A 12 4.11 -0.55 -3.33
N TYR A 13 4.45 0.29 -4.31
CA TYR A 13 5.02 -0.18 -5.57
C TYR A 13 6.35 -0.92 -5.39
N LEU A 14 7.28 -0.37 -4.60
CA LEU A 14 8.56 -1.03 -4.30
C LEU A 14 8.34 -2.34 -3.52
N HIS A 15 7.46 -2.33 -2.53
CA HIS A 15 7.17 -3.52 -1.74
C HIS A 15 6.46 -4.60 -2.57
N TRP A 16 5.65 -4.22 -3.55
CA TRP A 16 5.00 -5.17 -4.46
C TRP A 16 6.01 -6.08 -5.17
N GLN A 17 7.17 -5.58 -5.55
CA GLN A 17 8.20 -6.38 -6.17
C GLN A 17 8.66 -7.54 -5.26
N LYS A 18 8.75 -7.29 -3.96
CA LYS A 18 9.10 -8.27 -2.93
C LYS A 18 7.94 -9.22 -2.61
N VAL A 19 6.72 -8.66 -2.55
CA VAL A 19 5.50 -9.43 -2.32
C VAL A 19 5.22 -10.42 -3.46
N LYS A 20 5.52 -10.07 -4.71
CA LYS A 20 5.43 -11.01 -5.85
C LYS A 20 6.28 -12.26 -5.61
N VAL A 21 7.53 -12.08 -5.18
CA VAL A 21 8.43 -13.21 -4.86
C VAL A 21 7.92 -14.02 -3.66
N LEU A 22 7.43 -13.33 -2.62
CA LEU A 22 6.86 -14.01 -1.45
C LEU A 22 5.64 -14.87 -1.82
N ARG A 23 4.85 -14.45 -2.80
CA ARG A 23 3.66 -15.18 -3.29
C ARG A 23 4.00 -16.47 -4.04
N GLU A 24 5.22 -16.66 -4.51
CA GLU A 24 5.64 -17.92 -5.13
C GLU A 24 5.65 -19.07 -4.13
N ALA A 25 5.92 -18.78 -2.85
CA ALA A 25 5.99 -19.79 -1.78
C ALA A 25 4.84 -19.71 -0.77
N HIS A 26 4.12 -18.59 -0.71
CA HIS A 26 3.12 -18.34 0.32
C HIS A 26 1.84 -17.73 -0.23
N ALA A 27 0.70 -18.08 0.40
CA ALA A 27 -0.58 -17.44 0.11
C ALA A 27 -0.61 -16.03 0.71
N VAL A 28 -0.40 -15.00 -0.12
CA VAL A 28 -0.53 -13.58 0.24
C VAL A 28 -1.65 -12.95 -0.59
N GLU A 29 -2.68 -12.50 0.07
CA GLU A 29 -3.82 -11.79 -0.51
C GLU A 29 -3.50 -10.31 -0.64
N PRO A 30 -3.46 -9.72 -1.86
CA PRO A 30 -3.38 -8.28 -2.03
C PRO A 30 -4.73 -7.63 -1.68
N VAL A 31 -4.72 -6.69 -0.74
CA VAL A 31 -5.93 -6.00 -0.27
C VAL A 31 -5.80 -4.49 -0.55
N PRO A 32 -6.43 -3.98 -1.63
CA PRO A 32 -6.45 -2.56 -1.91
C PRO A 32 -7.28 -1.82 -0.86
N VAL A 33 -6.72 -0.73 -0.32
CA VAL A 33 -7.35 0.10 0.72
C VAL A 33 -7.20 1.59 0.39
N VAL A 34 -8.05 2.44 0.94
CA VAL A 34 -7.96 3.90 0.79
C VAL A 34 -7.05 4.46 1.87
N PHE A 35 -5.80 4.77 1.53
CA PHE A 35 -4.79 5.26 2.47
C PHE A 35 -5.22 6.56 3.18
N GLY A 36 -5.85 7.49 2.45
CA GLY A 36 -6.37 8.72 3.04
C GLY A 36 -7.41 8.47 4.15
N ALA A 37 -8.23 7.42 4.03
CA ALA A 37 -9.18 7.04 5.08
C ALA A 37 -8.48 6.46 6.31
N ILE A 38 -7.43 5.64 6.10
CA ILE A 38 -6.60 5.12 7.19
C ILE A 38 -5.92 6.28 7.95
N LEU A 39 -5.31 7.23 7.22
CA LEU A 39 -4.70 8.41 7.84
C LEU A 39 -5.72 9.21 8.67
N SER A 40 -6.92 9.42 8.13
CA SER A 40 -7.99 10.14 8.82
C SER A 40 -8.43 9.43 10.09
N ALA A 41 -8.57 8.10 10.06
CA ALA A 41 -8.96 7.30 11.23
C ALA A 41 -7.93 7.39 12.38
N HIS A 42 -6.67 7.62 12.05
CA HIS A 42 -5.59 7.77 13.03
C HIS A 42 -5.19 9.23 13.31
N GLY A 43 -5.92 10.22 12.79
CA GLY A 43 -5.59 11.64 12.94
C GLY A 43 -4.24 12.04 12.36
N GLN A 44 -3.78 11.34 11.31
CA GLN A 44 -2.47 11.53 10.71
C GLN A 44 -2.54 12.28 9.37
N LYS A 45 -1.43 12.90 9.00
CA LYS A 45 -1.19 13.45 7.65
C LYS A 45 -0.22 12.56 6.89
N GLY A 46 -0.45 12.39 5.61
CA GLY A 46 0.46 11.68 4.72
C GLY A 46 1.81 12.41 4.58
N PRO A 47 2.92 11.69 4.33
CA PRO A 47 4.23 12.33 4.14
C PRO A 47 4.25 13.40 3.05
N ALA A 48 3.46 13.21 1.99
CA ALA A 48 3.38 14.14 0.87
C ALA A 48 2.60 15.44 1.17
N GLU A 49 1.87 15.49 2.28
CA GLU A 49 1.10 16.67 2.72
C GLU A 49 1.93 17.62 3.58
N ILE A 50 3.12 17.19 4.02
CA ILE A 50 4.00 17.95 4.90
C ILE A 50 5.18 18.48 4.08
N PRO A 51 5.33 19.84 3.92
CA PRO A 51 6.49 20.43 3.26
C PRO A 51 7.81 19.90 3.86
N GLY A 52 8.84 19.77 3.07
CA GLY A 52 10.13 19.19 3.48
C GLY A 52 10.08 17.66 3.59
N LYS A 53 9.09 17.08 4.30
CA LYS A 53 8.91 15.62 4.38
C LYS A 53 8.54 15.05 3.00
N ARG A 54 7.69 15.75 2.24
CA ARG A 54 7.37 15.41 0.85
C ARG A 54 8.61 15.30 -0.01
N GLU A 55 9.46 16.32 0.01
CA GLU A 55 10.68 16.36 -0.81
C GLU A 55 11.66 15.25 -0.43
N PHE A 56 11.89 15.06 0.87
CA PHE A 56 12.71 13.97 1.37
C PHE A 56 12.16 12.60 0.90
N THR A 57 10.85 12.37 1.08
CA THR A 57 10.19 11.10 0.72
C THR A 57 10.38 10.79 -0.77
N TYR A 58 10.23 11.78 -1.65
CA TYR A 58 10.39 11.54 -3.10
C TYR A 58 11.83 11.19 -3.47
N ARG A 59 12.81 11.89 -2.89
CA ARG A 59 14.23 11.58 -3.09
C ARG A 59 14.58 10.21 -2.53
N HIS A 60 14.06 9.87 -1.35
CA HIS A 60 14.31 8.58 -0.70
C HIS A 60 13.74 7.42 -1.53
N VAL A 61 12.50 7.55 -2.02
CA VAL A 61 11.88 6.55 -2.90
C VAL A 61 12.69 6.34 -4.19
N LEU A 62 13.13 7.42 -4.85
CA LEU A 62 13.96 7.32 -6.06
C LEU A 62 15.31 6.64 -5.77
N TRP A 63 15.89 6.94 -4.63
CA TRP A 63 17.14 6.31 -4.19
C TRP A 63 16.94 4.81 -3.93
N GLN A 64 15.88 4.43 -3.18
CA GLN A 64 15.56 3.03 -2.93
C GLN A 64 15.29 2.26 -4.24
N ALA A 65 14.48 2.81 -5.13
CA ALA A 65 14.17 2.20 -6.42
C ALA A 65 15.46 1.88 -7.21
N ARG A 66 16.40 2.83 -7.24
CA ARG A 66 17.71 2.65 -7.89
C ARG A 66 18.56 1.58 -7.20
N ALA A 67 18.59 1.58 -5.87
CA ALA A 67 19.34 0.60 -5.08
C ALA A 67 18.77 -0.81 -5.24
N GLU A 68 17.46 -0.94 -5.40
CA GLU A 68 16.76 -2.21 -5.59
C GLU A 68 16.65 -2.62 -7.09
N GLY A 69 17.13 -1.80 -8.02
CA GLY A 69 17.03 -2.07 -9.47
C GLY A 69 15.61 -2.02 -10.01
N VAL A 70 14.70 -1.33 -9.33
CA VAL A 70 13.29 -1.21 -9.70
C VAL A 70 13.09 0.06 -10.55
N PRO A 71 12.63 -0.04 -11.81
CA PRO A 71 12.28 1.12 -12.61
C PRO A 71 11.18 1.93 -11.92
N LEU A 72 11.41 3.22 -11.67
CA LEU A 72 10.43 4.09 -11.04
C LEU A 72 10.44 5.48 -11.69
N GLN A 73 9.26 5.91 -12.10
CA GLN A 73 8.98 7.24 -12.60
C GLN A 73 7.73 7.79 -11.91
N PHE A 74 7.83 9.00 -11.35
CA PHE A 74 6.67 9.65 -10.75
C PHE A 74 5.64 10.02 -11.82
N PRO A 75 4.33 9.84 -11.54
CA PRO A 75 3.26 10.37 -12.38
C PRO A 75 3.29 11.90 -12.42
N PRO A 76 2.58 12.55 -13.36
CA PRO A 76 2.61 14.00 -13.52
C PRO A 76 2.24 14.80 -12.28
N SER A 77 1.42 14.21 -11.40
CA SER A 77 1.03 14.78 -10.11
C SER A 77 1.13 13.76 -8.99
N HIS A 78 1.54 14.20 -7.78
CA HIS A 78 1.52 13.38 -6.57
C HIS A 78 1.45 14.29 -5.33
N PRO A 79 0.56 14.04 -4.38
CA PRO A 79 -0.46 12.99 -4.36
C PRO A 79 -1.54 13.20 -5.43
N PHE A 80 -2.09 12.11 -5.94
CA PHE A 80 -3.21 12.08 -6.89
C PHE A 80 -4.41 11.36 -6.27
N ASN A 81 -5.59 11.42 -6.89
CA ASN A 81 -6.77 10.68 -6.46
C ASN A 81 -6.66 9.20 -6.88
N PRO A 82 -6.45 8.24 -5.95
CA PRO A 82 -6.26 6.83 -6.28
C PRO A 82 -7.55 6.04 -6.49
N LEU A 83 -8.73 6.63 -6.24
CA LEU A 83 -10.00 5.89 -6.18
C LEU A 83 -10.33 5.17 -7.48
N GLY A 84 -10.03 5.77 -8.64
CA GLY A 84 -10.21 5.14 -9.94
C GLY A 84 -9.38 3.84 -10.06
N ALA A 85 -8.09 3.92 -9.76
CA ALA A 85 -7.17 2.79 -9.81
C ALA A 85 -7.52 1.68 -8.80
N LEU A 86 -7.88 2.05 -7.57
CA LEU A 86 -8.31 1.09 -6.52
C LEU A 86 -9.58 0.35 -6.93
N ARG A 87 -10.57 1.06 -7.49
CA ARG A 87 -11.81 0.46 -7.99
C ARG A 87 -11.57 -0.42 -9.21
N ALA A 88 -10.69 0.00 -10.12
CA ALA A 88 -10.28 -0.81 -11.26
C ALA A 88 -9.63 -2.13 -10.82
N CYS A 89 -8.76 -2.10 -9.81
CA CYS A 89 -8.18 -3.29 -9.23
C CYS A 89 -9.26 -4.27 -8.71
N ILE A 90 -10.23 -3.76 -7.93
CA ILE A 90 -11.32 -4.59 -7.42
C ILE A 90 -12.20 -5.13 -8.55
N ALA A 91 -12.54 -4.30 -9.52
CA ALA A 91 -13.35 -4.70 -10.68
C ALA A 91 -12.66 -5.79 -11.51
N ALA A 92 -11.31 -5.80 -11.56
CA ALA A 92 -10.48 -6.85 -12.16
C ALA A 92 -10.27 -8.06 -11.25
N GLY A 93 -11.05 -8.21 -10.17
CA GLY A 93 -10.96 -9.33 -9.24
C GLY A 93 -9.81 -9.28 -8.25
N GLY A 94 -9.07 -8.17 -8.13
CA GLY A 94 -7.93 -8.02 -7.22
C GLY A 94 -6.76 -8.95 -7.53
N SER A 95 -6.66 -9.44 -8.77
CA SER A 95 -5.62 -10.40 -9.16
C SER A 95 -4.24 -9.78 -9.14
N ALA A 96 -3.20 -10.61 -9.01
CA ALA A 96 -1.81 -10.16 -9.06
C ALA A 96 -1.49 -9.42 -10.35
N GLU A 97 -2.02 -9.91 -11.46
CA GLU A 97 -1.84 -9.33 -12.80
C GLU A 97 -2.46 -7.92 -12.88
N ALA A 98 -3.63 -7.74 -12.26
CA ALA A 98 -4.27 -6.42 -12.21
C ALA A 98 -3.47 -5.45 -11.33
N VAL A 99 -3.01 -5.91 -10.16
CA VAL A 99 -2.16 -5.11 -9.27
C VAL A 99 -0.87 -4.70 -9.98
N ASP A 100 -0.21 -5.65 -10.65
CA ASP A 100 1.03 -5.43 -11.39
C ASP A 100 0.82 -4.41 -12.53
N ALA A 101 -0.22 -4.62 -13.33
CA ALA A 101 -0.54 -3.74 -14.46
C ALA A 101 -0.83 -2.29 -14.03
N ILE A 102 -1.51 -2.10 -12.90
CA ILE A 102 -1.84 -0.76 -12.39
C ILE A 102 -0.60 -0.08 -11.79
N PHE A 103 0.21 -0.82 -10.99
CA PHE A 103 1.46 -0.27 -10.46
C PHE A 103 2.43 0.09 -11.57
N ASP A 104 2.58 -0.77 -12.57
CA ASP A 104 3.43 -0.51 -13.74
C ASP A 104 2.97 0.75 -14.49
N TRP A 105 1.66 0.89 -14.72
CA TRP A 105 1.10 2.07 -15.37
C TRP A 105 1.47 3.36 -14.64
N ILE A 106 1.31 3.36 -13.31
CA ILE A 106 1.49 4.57 -12.49
C ILE A 106 2.97 4.83 -12.22
N TRP A 107 3.70 3.82 -11.75
CA TRP A 107 5.02 4.02 -11.14
C TRP A 107 6.20 3.60 -12.01
N ARG A 108 6.02 2.64 -12.92
CA ARG A 108 7.05 2.33 -13.90
C ARG A 108 6.98 3.27 -15.10
N ASP A 109 5.76 3.48 -15.61
CA ASP A 109 5.53 4.25 -16.84
C ASP A 109 5.23 5.73 -16.54
N GLY A 110 5.05 6.12 -15.28
CA GLY A 110 4.83 7.51 -14.86
C GLY A 110 3.52 8.11 -15.36
N ARG A 111 2.45 7.30 -15.49
CA ARG A 111 1.19 7.74 -16.10
C ARG A 111 0.15 8.16 -15.08
N ALA A 112 -0.68 9.14 -15.43
CA ALA A 112 -1.80 9.57 -14.62
C ALA A 112 -2.96 8.56 -14.61
N VAL A 113 -3.79 8.61 -13.55
CA VAL A 113 -5.00 7.78 -13.36
C VAL A 113 -6.15 8.55 -12.70
N ASP A 114 -6.00 9.85 -12.52
CA ASP A 114 -6.87 10.69 -11.69
C ASP A 114 -7.98 11.40 -12.50
N THR A 115 -8.03 11.22 -13.81
CA THR A 115 -9.16 11.62 -14.67
C THR A 115 -9.69 10.45 -15.50
N ASP A 116 -10.91 10.56 -15.99
CA ASP A 116 -11.54 9.52 -16.81
C ASP A 116 -10.74 9.27 -18.10
N GLU A 117 -10.20 10.31 -18.73
CA GLU A 117 -9.38 10.20 -19.94
C GLU A 117 -8.03 9.53 -19.64
N ALA A 118 -7.41 9.85 -18.51
CA ALA A 118 -6.11 9.33 -18.14
C ALA A 118 -6.17 7.84 -17.78
N ILE A 119 -7.26 7.41 -17.13
CA ILE A 119 -7.42 6.01 -16.72
C ILE A 119 -7.99 5.12 -17.82
N ALA A 120 -8.69 5.64 -18.82
CA ALA A 120 -9.37 4.87 -19.85
C ALA A 120 -8.48 3.83 -20.57
N PRO A 121 -7.23 4.14 -20.98
CA PRO A 121 -6.37 3.14 -21.61
C PRO A 121 -5.97 2.01 -20.66
N LEU A 122 -5.84 2.28 -19.35
CA LEU A 122 -5.58 1.27 -18.33
C LEU A 122 -6.79 0.36 -18.16
N LEU A 123 -8.00 0.89 -18.11
CA LEU A 123 -9.26 0.11 -18.06
C LEU A 123 -9.36 -0.83 -19.25
N ALA A 124 -9.08 -0.34 -20.45
CA ALA A 124 -9.08 -1.14 -21.66
C ALA A 124 -8.06 -2.29 -21.58
N ARG A 125 -6.86 -2.04 -21.05
CA ARG A 125 -5.82 -3.07 -20.81
C ARG A 125 -6.28 -4.13 -19.80
N LEU A 126 -7.08 -3.73 -18.80
CA LEU A 126 -7.63 -4.65 -17.78
C LEU A 126 -8.92 -5.36 -18.25
N GLY A 127 -9.45 -5.02 -19.41
CA GLY A 127 -10.72 -5.57 -19.91
C GLY A 127 -11.94 -5.10 -19.13
N ILE A 128 -11.89 -3.86 -18.56
CA ILE A 128 -12.92 -3.31 -17.67
C ILE A 128 -13.57 -2.12 -18.35
N GLY A 129 -14.92 -2.06 -18.34
CA GLY A 129 -15.65 -0.87 -18.74
C GLY A 129 -15.62 0.22 -17.67
N PRO A 130 -15.70 1.52 -18.08
CA PRO A 130 -15.64 2.64 -17.13
C PRO A 130 -16.79 2.64 -16.11
N GLU A 131 -17.94 2.05 -16.44
CA GLU A 131 -19.10 1.89 -15.56
C GLU A 131 -18.78 1.06 -14.31
N ALA A 132 -17.81 0.13 -14.40
CA ALA A 132 -17.40 -0.70 -13.27
C ALA A 132 -16.86 0.14 -12.10
N LEU A 133 -16.19 1.27 -12.40
CA LEU A 133 -15.66 2.18 -11.36
C LEU A 133 -16.77 2.84 -10.53
N SER A 134 -17.96 2.98 -11.08
CA SER A 134 -19.12 3.56 -10.41
C SER A 134 -20.03 2.52 -9.75
N SER A 135 -19.77 1.22 -9.98
CA SER A 135 -20.56 0.10 -9.44
C SER A 135 -20.67 0.16 -7.92
N GLY A 136 -21.87 -0.05 -7.39
CA GLY A 136 -22.14 -0.09 -5.95
C GLY A 136 -21.37 -1.22 -5.26
N SER A 137 -21.24 -2.39 -5.88
CA SER A 137 -20.49 -3.53 -5.33
C SER A 137 -18.99 -3.26 -5.23
N VAL A 138 -18.39 -2.63 -6.24
CA VAL A 138 -16.97 -2.26 -6.25
C VAL A 138 -16.67 -1.22 -5.17
N LYS A 139 -17.51 -0.19 -5.04
CA LYS A 139 -17.38 0.81 -3.98
C LYS A 139 -17.54 0.21 -2.59
N ALA A 140 -18.52 -0.68 -2.41
CA ALA A 140 -18.75 -1.36 -1.14
C ALA A 140 -17.58 -2.27 -0.77
N ALA A 141 -17.02 -3.01 -1.73
CA ALA A 141 -15.85 -3.87 -1.50
C ALA A 141 -14.61 -3.06 -1.09
N LEU A 142 -14.30 -1.93 -1.77
CA LEU A 142 -13.19 -1.06 -1.39
C LEU A 142 -13.37 -0.49 0.01
N ARG A 143 -14.59 -0.09 0.36
CA ARG A 143 -14.92 0.39 1.71
C ARG A 143 -14.73 -0.71 2.75
N ALA A 144 -15.28 -1.89 2.50
CA ALA A 144 -15.15 -3.03 3.41
C ALA A 144 -13.67 -3.42 3.65
N ASN A 145 -12.84 -3.43 2.60
CA ASN A 145 -11.40 -3.67 2.71
C ASN A 145 -10.74 -2.62 3.63
N THR A 146 -11.09 -1.35 3.44
CA THR A 146 -10.51 -0.26 4.21
C THR A 146 -10.95 -0.30 5.68
N ASP A 147 -12.24 -0.52 5.93
CA ASP A 147 -12.80 -0.63 7.27
C ASP A 147 -12.20 -1.85 8.01
N ALA A 148 -12.05 -2.98 7.33
CA ALA A 148 -11.40 -4.18 7.88
C ALA A 148 -9.91 -3.96 8.19
N ALA A 149 -9.19 -3.24 7.34
CA ALA A 149 -7.79 -2.89 7.59
C ALA A 149 -7.64 -2.00 8.83
N ILE A 150 -8.48 -0.98 8.98
CA ILE A 150 -8.51 -0.11 10.17
C ILE A 150 -8.83 -0.93 11.43
N ALA A 151 -9.84 -1.81 11.36
CA ALA A 151 -10.20 -2.69 12.48
C ALA A 151 -9.08 -3.67 12.86
N ALA A 152 -8.25 -4.10 11.90
CA ALA A 152 -7.07 -4.91 12.14
C ALA A 152 -5.85 -4.11 12.66
N GLY A 153 -6.00 -2.80 12.88
CA GLY A 153 -4.94 -1.93 13.39
C GLY A 153 -3.96 -1.42 12.34
N VAL A 154 -4.26 -1.55 11.05
CA VAL A 154 -3.41 -1.00 9.97
C VAL A 154 -3.44 0.54 10.05
N PHE A 155 -2.26 1.14 10.18
CA PHE A 155 -2.08 2.59 10.33
C PHE A 155 -1.34 3.26 9.15
N GLY A 156 -0.95 2.48 8.15
CA GLY A 156 -0.25 2.96 6.97
C GLY A 156 -0.10 1.90 5.89
N VAL A 157 0.40 2.30 4.73
CA VAL A 157 0.67 1.40 3.59
C VAL A 157 2.09 1.62 3.05
N PRO A 158 2.75 0.55 2.50
CA PRO A 158 2.31 -0.84 2.52
C PRO A 158 2.35 -1.45 3.92
N THR A 159 1.50 -2.42 4.19
CA THR A 159 1.56 -3.24 5.42
C THR A 159 1.35 -4.70 5.07
N LEU A 160 2.26 -5.58 5.50
CA LEU A 160 2.11 -7.03 5.43
C LEU A 160 1.63 -7.54 6.78
N GLN A 161 0.51 -8.27 6.79
CA GLN A 161 -0.04 -8.93 7.97
C GLN A 161 0.29 -10.43 7.93
N ILE A 162 0.91 -10.92 9.01
CA ILE A 162 1.24 -12.33 9.24
C ILE A 162 0.63 -12.73 10.59
N GLY A 163 -0.44 -13.55 10.57
CA GLY A 163 -1.23 -13.76 11.79
C GLY A 163 -1.79 -12.43 12.30
N ASP A 164 -1.49 -12.09 13.55
CA ASP A 164 -1.90 -10.82 14.17
C ASP A 164 -0.82 -9.72 14.05
N ALA A 165 0.39 -10.06 13.59
CA ALA A 165 1.49 -9.11 13.48
C ALA A 165 1.41 -8.27 12.19
N LEU A 166 1.68 -6.97 12.32
CA LEU A 166 1.70 -6.01 11.23
C LEU A 166 3.12 -5.52 10.97
N PHE A 167 3.56 -5.63 9.72
CA PHE A 167 4.88 -5.16 9.25
C PHE A 167 4.66 -4.02 8.27
N TRP A 168 4.86 -2.80 8.74
CA TRP A 168 4.60 -1.58 8.00
C TRP A 168 5.86 -1.04 7.32
N GLY A 169 5.74 -0.74 6.03
CA GLY A 169 6.78 -0.14 5.21
C GLY A 169 7.51 -1.13 4.31
N ASN A 170 8.13 -0.60 3.24
CA ASN A 170 8.97 -1.40 2.35
C ASN A 170 10.22 -1.94 3.05
N ASP A 171 10.73 -1.18 4.00
CA ASP A 171 11.92 -1.49 4.82
C ASP A 171 11.65 -2.51 5.93
N ALA A 172 10.39 -2.73 6.32
CA ALA A 172 10.02 -3.78 7.26
C ALA A 172 10.00 -5.19 6.63
N HIS A 173 10.18 -5.33 5.32
CA HIS A 173 10.13 -6.63 4.65
C HIS A 173 11.11 -7.69 5.22
N PRO A 174 12.38 -7.38 5.51
CA PRO A 174 13.29 -8.35 6.14
C PRO A 174 12.82 -8.80 7.52
N PHE A 175 12.22 -7.90 8.30
CA PHE A 175 11.65 -8.21 9.61
C PHE A 175 10.42 -9.14 9.47
N ALA A 176 9.55 -8.88 8.50
CA ALA A 176 8.43 -9.77 8.20
C ALA A 176 8.89 -11.17 7.79
N LEU A 177 9.95 -11.29 6.97
CA LEU A 177 10.52 -12.59 6.59
C LEU A 177 11.13 -13.32 7.79
N ALA A 178 11.83 -12.61 8.67
CA ALA A 178 12.38 -13.19 9.90
C ALA A 178 11.27 -13.78 10.77
N ALA A 179 10.18 -13.03 11.00
CA ALA A 179 9.03 -13.49 11.78
C ALA A 179 8.24 -14.62 11.09
N LEU A 180 8.23 -14.66 9.76
CA LEU A 180 7.61 -15.75 9.00
C LEU A 180 8.41 -17.05 9.13
N HIS A 181 9.73 -16.93 9.20
CA HIS A 181 10.65 -18.07 9.38
C HIS A 181 10.67 -18.59 10.80
N ASP A 182 10.64 -17.66 11.76
CA ASP A 182 10.70 -17.94 13.19
C ASP A 182 9.84 -16.94 13.97
N ALA A 183 8.65 -17.37 14.39
CA ALA A 183 7.71 -16.53 15.13
C ALA A 183 8.29 -16.05 16.48
N THR A 184 9.30 -16.75 17.04
CA THR A 184 9.92 -16.35 18.32
C THR A 184 10.69 -15.03 18.23
N VAL A 185 11.00 -14.55 17.01
CA VAL A 185 11.58 -13.21 16.78
C VAL A 185 10.70 -12.09 17.36
N LEU A 186 9.38 -12.33 17.48
CA LEU A 186 8.43 -11.36 18.06
C LEU A 186 8.24 -11.53 19.57
N ASP A 187 8.70 -12.61 20.15
CA ASP A 187 8.37 -13.05 21.51
C ASP A 187 9.57 -13.04 22.48
N ASP A 188 10.74 -12.54 22.04
CA ASP A 188 11.87 -12.44 22.95
C ASP A 188 11.62 -11.41 24.08
N ALA A 189 12.40 -11.49 25.14
CA ALA A 189 12.21 -10.68 26.35
C ALA A 189 12.26 -9.16 26.08
N ASP A 190 13.06 -8.73 25.11
CA ASP A 190 13.15 -7.30 24.75
C ASP A 190 11.94 -6.86 23.96
N MET A 191 11.44 -7.67 23.01
CA MET A 191 10.21 -7.39 22.26
C MET A 191 8.99 -7.29 23.18
N GLN A 192 8.87 -8.24 24.13
CA GLN A 192 7.82 -8.19 25.15
C GLN A 192 7.92 -6.95 26.03
N ARG A 193 9.13 -6.59 26.47
CA ARG A 193 9.36 -5.40 27.30
C ARG A 193 8.98 -4.12 26.58
N VAL A 194 9.36 -3.94 25.30
CA VAL A 194 9.05 -2.71 24.55
C VAL A 194 7.57 -2.58 24.21
N SER A 195 6.86 -3.71 24.05
CA SER A 195 5.41 -3.72 23.83
C SER A 195 4.62 -3.19 25.02
N GLY A 196 5.17 -3.32 26.23
CA GLY A 196 4.57 -2.82 27.48
C GLY A 196 5.12 -1.49 27.98
N LEU A 197 5.91 -0.76 27.18
CA LEU A 197 6.48 0.52 27.63
C LEU A 197 5.38 1.58 27.87
N PRO A 198 5.37 2.24 29.06
CA PRO A 198 4.43 3.30 29.34
C PRO A 198 4.71 4.54 28.47
N ILE A 199 3.65 5.25 28.09
CA ILE A 199 3.77 6.52 27.38
C ILE A 199 4.22 7.59 28.40
N GLY A 200 5.45 8.08 28.27
CA GLY A 200 6.01 9.08 29.18
C GLY A 200 5.42 10.48 28.98
N ILE A 201 5.24 10.92 27.72
CA ILE A 201 4.66 12.22 27.36
C ILE A 201 3.76 12.05 26.14
N SER A 202 2.52 12.55 26.24
CA SER A 202 1.62 12.71 25.09
C SER A 202 1.50 14.18 24.69
N ARG A 203 1.53 14.47 23.38
CA ARG A 203 1.17 15.81 22.89
C ARG A 203 -0.35 16.00 23.04
N GLN A 204 -0.76 17.07 23.64
CA GLN A 204 -2.15 17.52 23.53
C GLN A 204 -2.38 17.98 22.08
N ALA A 205 -3.42 17.48 21.44
CA ALA A 205 -3.82 17.86 20.09
C ALA A 205 -4.45 19.27 20.09
#